data_cd5dbb0d2ecc4732504a0c053f94b85c
#
_entry.id   cd5dbb0d2ecc4732504a0c053f94b85c
#
_cell.length_a   1.000
_cell.length_b   1.000
_cell.length_c   1.000
_cell.angle_alpha   90.00
_cell.angle_beta   90.00
_cell.angle_gamma   90.00
#
_symmetry.space_group_name_H-M   'P 1'
#
loop_
_entity.id
_entity.type
_entity.pdbx_description
1 polymer ?
#
loop_
_entity_poly.entity_id
_entity_poly.type
_entity_poly.pdbx_seq_one_letter_code
_entity_poly.pdbx_strand_id
1 'polypeptide(L)'
;MFGIAQPGLVSLLAAAFALAPLSAPPALAADPAKVLRIEFYVAETGFDPVKVQDYYSQTVCEAIFEPLMTYDYLARPAKLAPRAAEAMPVISDQARTYVFKIRKGIYFAPDPVFKSKPRELTAEDYAYTIKRFRDPANKSPYESFLGGVLGLDEVKKDAERTGKFDYDRKVEGLQVLDRYTLQVKLKETDYNFAHILALPNTGAVAREVIEAYADDTNAHPVGTGPYMLTEWKRSNKIVLEANPSFRGLTWHFEPSADPGDKERIAAMEGKTMPQIGRVEISIIEEQQAAWLAFQNNELDILYLREQFAPVALPSNQVNADLARRGVTLSRTTDPDINYTYINTTDPEFGGFARDKIALRRAIFLSFDNAEYIRVIRKGQAIDEAYPIPPGVIGNDPTYRSIVPYDPQLANKLLDYFGYSRGEDGYRRWPNGTPLVWRYSSTPSSRDRELDELWQKSLERIGIRLRVDKNRFPEELKQERACQLLSRTASWIADYPDGDDFMQLFYGPNSGENNSACFQLAEWDRMYLKTKTMPDSPERSRLYRQLWRMVEVNGVLKMHDTRYRNMLLQPQVIGYKKHPILLAEFIYFDIDNSRRR
;
A
#
# COMPACT_ATOMS: atom_id res chain seq x y z
N MET A 1 101.90 31.65 6.40
CA MET A 1 101.54 31.27 5.04
C MET A 1 100.19 30.63 5.11
N PHE A 2 99.30 31.05 4.31
CA PHE A 2 97.86 30.89 4.28
C PHE A 2 97.35 29.46 4.45
N GLY A 3 96.37 29.26 5.38
CA GLY A 3 95.52 28.10 5.50
C GLY A 3 94.05 28.48 5.34
N ILE A 4 93.40 27.97 4.34
CA ILE A 4 92.03 28.26 3.96
C ILE A 4 91.08 27.31 4.75
N ALA A 5 90.11 27.89 5.51
CA ALA A 5 89.08 27.17 6.15
C ALA A 5 87.90 26.92 5.20
N GLN A 6 87.40 25.68 5.15
CA GLN A 6 86.14 25.31 4.49
C GLN A 6 84.95 25.44 5.45
N PRO A 7 83.76 25.94 5.01
CA PRO A 7 82.57 26.00 5.84
C PRO A 7 81.77 24.70 5.72
N GLY A 8 81.36 24.17 6.89
CA GLY A 8 80.50 22.99 6.98
C GLY A 8 79.07 23.22 6.49
N LEU A 9 78.55 22.26 5.74
CA LEU A 9 77.15 22.20 5.33
C LEU A 9 76.25 21.76 6.50
N VAL A 10 75.34 22.61 6.92
CA VAL A 10 74.25 22.25 7.85
C VAL A 10 73.07 21.82 7.00
N SER A 11 72.74 20.49 7.04
CA SER A 11 71.56 19.94 6.42
C SER A 11 70.32 20.21 7.26
N LEU A 12 69.41 21.12 6.79
CA LEU A 12 68.07 21.29 7.35
C LEU A 12 67.18 20.15 6.80
N LEU A 13 66.78 19.20 7.69
CA LEU A 13 65.67 18.29 7.42
C LEU A 13 64.34 19.07 7.58
N ALA A 14 63.65 19.38 6.46
CA ALA A 14 62.29 19.87 6.48
C ALA A 14 61.34 18.68 6.63
N ALA A 15 60.72 18.52 7.80
CA ALA A 15 59.65 17.57 8.05
C ALA A 15 58.36 18.10 7.37
N ALA A 16 58.01 17.51 6.22
CA ALA A 16 56.71 17.78 5.57
C ALA A 16 55.60 17.06 6.39
N PHE A 17 54.89 17.81 7.20
CA PHE A 17 53.62 17.35 7.75
C PHE A 17 52.58 17.28 6.63
N ALA A 18 52.29 16.06 6.15
CA ALA A 18 51.16 15.82 5.27
C ALA A 18 49.85 16.03 6.09
N LEU A 19 49.22 17.18 5.92
CA LEU A 19 47.84 17.38 6.34
C LEU A 19 46.97 16.45 5.47
N ALA A 20 46.56 15.31 6.04
CA ALA A 20 45.44 14.55 5.48
C ALA A 20 44.20 15.45 5.45
N PRO A 21 43.46 15.54 4.34
CA PRO A 21 42.23 16.29 4.33
C PRO A 21 41.27 15.62 5.33
N LEU A 22 40.91 16.31 6.42
CA LEU A 22 39.73 15.96 7.18
C LEU A 22 38.55 16.06 6.23
N SER A 23 38.07 14.93 5.74
CA SER A 23 36.78 14.86 5.09
C SER A 23 35.74 15.36 6.08
N ALA A 24 35.22 16.55 5.85
CA ALA A 24 34.06 17.05 6.57
C ALA A 24 32.95 15.99 6.47
N PRO A 25 32.23 15.68 7.57
CA PRO A 25 31.08 14.80 7.46
C PRO A 25 30.16 15.38 6.38
N PRO A 26 29.52 14.52 5.55
CA PRO A 26 28.58 15.02 4.56
C PRO A 26 27.56 15.90 5.27
N ALA A 27 27.45 17.15 4.84
CA ALA A 27 26.45 18.06 5.38
C ALA A 27 25.08 17.38 5.21
N LEU A 28 24.31 17.25 6.30
CA LEU A 28 22.92 16.82 6.23
C LEU A 28 22.24 17.66 5.15
N ALA A 29 21.70 17.01 4.12
CA ALA A 29 20.93 17.73 3.09
C ALA A 29 19.62 18.28 3.69
N ALA A 30 19.14 17.68 4.78
CA ALA A 30 17.93 18.06 5.47
C ALA A 30 18.15 19.31 6.36
N ASP A 31 17.31 20.33 6.16
CA ASP A 31 17.29 21.55 6.95
C ASP A 31 16.37 21.38 8.17
N PRO A 32 16.90 21.42 9.43
CA PRO A 32 16.07 21.31 10.63
C PRO A 32 15.00 22.40 10.77
N ALA A 33 15.16 23.55 10.10
CA ALA A 33 14.16 24.61 10.09
C ALA A 33 12.97 24.30 9.15
N LYS A 34 13.12 23.34 8.26
CA LYS A 34 12.04 22.86 7.38
C LYS A 34 11.23 21.81 8.10
N VAL A 35 10.07 22.22 8.60
CA VAL A 35 9.12 21.37 9.32
C VAL A 35 7.90 21.13 8.45
N LEU A 36 7.61 19.86 8.16
CA LEU A 36 6.36 19.42 7.52
C LEU A 36 5.34 19.04 8.59
N ARG A 37 4.13 19.54 8.49
CA ARG A 37 2.99 19.24 9.37
C ARG A 37 1.89 18.57 8.59
N ILE A 38 1.61 17.31 8.92
CA ILE A 38 0.56 16.52 8.28
C ILE A 38 -0.34 15.85 9.32
N GLU A 39 -1.45 15.29 8.86
CA GLU A 39 -2.36 14.53 9.72
C GLU A 39 -2.43 13.07 9.30
N PHE A 40 -2.67 12.23 10.30
CA PHE A 40 -3.23 10.90 10.11
C PHE A 40 -4.64 10.88 10.68
N TYR A 41 -5.60 10.35 9.93
CA TYR A 41 -7.01 10.32 10.38
C TYR A 41 -7.42 9.00 11.04
N VAL A 42 -6.50 8.09 11.19
CA VAL A 42 -6.61 6.86 11.97
C VAL A 42 -5.32 6.69 12.77
N ALA A 43 -5.45 6.25 13.99
CA ALA A 43 -4.32 6.00 14.85
C ALA A 43 -3.47 4.83 14.32
N GLU A 44 -2.17 4.96 14.48
CA GLU A 44 -1.17 3.94 14.18
C GLU A 44 -1.23 2.75 15.15
N THR A 45 -0.74 1.58 14.72
CA THR A 45 -0.67 0.37 15.56
C THR A 45 0.72 0.09 16.13
N GLY A 46 1.77 0.62 15.53
CA GLY A 46 3.17 0.45 15.93
C GLY A 46 4.12 0.61 14.76
N PHE A 47 5.43 0.33 14.97
CA PHE A 47 6.45 0.56 13.95
C PHE A 47 7.45 -0.59 13.78
N ASP A 48 7.12 -1.79 14.23
CA ASP A 48 7.86 -3.00 13.85
C ASP A 48 7.40 -3.44 12.44
N PRO A 49 8.26 -3.35 11.40
CA PRO A 49 7.84 -3.51 10.01
C PRO A 49 7.17 -4.86 9.72
N VAL A 50 7.54 -5.96 10.40
CA VAL A 50 6.92 -7.26 10.14
C VAL A 50 5.57 -7.45 10.83
N LYS A 51 5.18 -6.56 11.77
CA LYS A 51 3.94 -6.67 12.59
C LYS A 51 2.83 -5.74 12.14
N VAL A 52 3.13 -4.67 11.38
CA VAL A 52 2.17 -3.65 10.99
C VAL A 52 1.54 -3.94 9.63
N GLN A 53 0.25 -3.56 9.48
CA GLN A 53 -0.51 -3.72 8.23
C GLN A 53 -1.23 -2.43 7.83
N ASP A 54 -1.49 -1.52 8.79
CA ASP A 54 -2.23 -0.32 8.51
C ASP A 54 -1.38 0.71 7.73
N TYR A 55 -2.05 1.48 6.86
CA TYR A 55 -1.45 2.49 5.99
C TYR A 55 -0.56 3.49 6.75
N TYR A 56 -0.97 3.92 7.94
CA TYR A 56 -0.31 4.98 8.71
C TYR A 56 0.97 4.48 9.37
N SER A 57 0.93 3.30 9.99
CA SER A 57 2.12 2.63 10.50
C SER A 57 3.13 2.33 9.40
N GLN A 58 2.66 1.85 8.24
CA GLN A 58 3.54 1.60 7.09
C GLN A 58 4.15 2.88 6.52
N THR A 59 3.45 4.02 6.53
CA THR A 59 4.01 5.32 6.12
C THR A 59 5.22 5.70 6.98
N VAL A 60 5.14 5.49 8.28
CA VAL A 60 6.27 5.72 9.20
C VAL A 60 7.39 4.70 8.97
N CYS A 61 7.04 3.42 8.78
CA CYS A 61 8.03 2.38 8.46
C CYS A 61 8.79 2.69 7.17
N GLU A 62 8.12 3.16 6.09
CA GLU A 62 8.79 3.53 4.83
C GLU A 62 9.78 4.69 5.00
N ALA A 63 9.51 5.61 5.92
CA ALA A 63 10.43 6.70 6.23
C ALA A 63 11.67 6.25 7.01
N ILE A 64 11.54 5.19 7.81
CA ILE A 64 12.58 4.72 8.74
C ILE A 64 13.40 3.56 8.16
N PHE A 65 12.77 2.62 7.46
CA PHE A 65 13.42 1.41 6.96
C PHE A 65 13.60 1.48 5.43
N GLU A 66 14.66 0.86 4.93
CA GLU A 66 14.87 0.75 3.50
C GLU A 66 14.68 -0.71 3.04
N PRO A 67 13.68 -0.99 2.19
CA PRO A 67 13.58 -2.26 1.49
C PRO A 67 14.67 -2.37 0.39
N LEU A 68 14.86 -3.54 -0.19
CA LEU A 68 15.79 -3.73 -1.30
C LEU A 68 15.39 -2.92 -2.53
N MET A 69 14.10 -2.89 -2.83
CA MET A 69 13.51 -2.19 -3.98
C MET A 69 12.60 -1.05 -3.51
N THR A 70 12.19 -0.20 -4.43
CA THR A 70 11.22 0.91 -4.25
C THR A 70 10.55 1.20 -5.60
N TYR A 71 9.87 2.34 -5.71
CA TYR A 71 9.29 2.81 -6.96
C TYR A 71 9.86 4.17 -7.37
N ASP A 72 9.94 4.39 -8.69
CA ASP A 72 10.26 5.69 -9.26
C ASP A 72 9.16 6.70 -8.91
N TYR A 73 9.55 7.83 -8.28
CA TYR A 73 8.61 8.81 -7.73
C TYR A 73 7.68 9.44 -8.77
N LEU A 74 8.18 9.71 -9.97
CA LEU A 74 7.40 10.36 -11.03
C LEU A 74 6.73 9.37 -11.98
N ALA A 75 7.25 8.16 -12.15
CA ALA A 75 6.75 7.22 -13.16
C ALA A 75 5.29 6.86 -12.97
N ARG A 76 4.52 6.93 -14.05
CA ARG A 76 3.13 6.49 -14.15
C ARG A 76 2.92 5.72 -15.46
N PRO A 77 2.56 4.43 -15.41
CA PRO A 77 2.32 3.57 -14.23
C PRO A 77 3.54 3.48 -13.29
N ALA A 78 3.32 3.03 -12.04
CA ALA A 78 4.39 2.87 -11.06
C ALA A 78 5.47 1.90 -11.59
N LYS A 79 6.73 2.33 -11.51
CA LYS A 79 7.88 1.57 -12.02
C LYS A 79 8.81 1.19 -10.87
N LEU A 80 9.11 -0.11 -10.76
CA LEU A 80 10.04 -0.63 -9.75
C LEU A 80 11.44 -0.05 -9.97
N ALA A 81 12.10 0.31 -8.88
CA ALA A 81 13.45 0.89 -8.86
C ALA A 81 14.28 0.33 -7.69
N PRO A 82 15.61 0.31 -7.76
CA PRO A 82 16.45 -0.12 -6.64
C PRO A 82 16.46 0.93 -5.52
N ARG A 83 16.40 0.48 -4.26
CA ARG A 83 16.51 1.33 -3.06
C ARG A 83 17.82 1.09 -2.33
N ALA A 84 17.87 0.09 -1.45
CA ALA A 84 19.11 -0.37 -0.83
C ALA A 84 19.91 -1.30 -1.76
N ALA A 85 19.25 -1.92 -2.74
CA ALA A 85 19.94 -2.63 -3.80
C ALA A 85 20.70 -1.66 -4.71
N GLU A 86 21.86 -2.09 -5.22
CA GLU A 86 22.71 -1.32 -6.12
C GLU A 86 22.08 -1.15 -7.51
N ALA A 87 21.36 -2.19 -7.96
CA ALA A 87 20.67 -2.27 -9.24
C ALA A 87 19.44 -3.18 -9.13
N MET A 88 18.69 -3.32 -10.23
CA MET A 88 17.65 -4.34 -10.34
C MET A 88 18.24 -5.73 -10.09
N PRO A 89 17.49 -6.67 -9.47
CA PRO A 89 18.00 -8.01 -9.21
C PRO A 89 18.32 -8.76 -10.50
N VAL A 90 19.32 -9.63 -10.44
CA VAL A 90 19.52 -10.64 -11.48
C VAL A 90 18.48 -11.73 -11.26
N ILE A 91 17.60 -11.89 -12.23
CA ILE A 91 16.51 -12.88 -12.21
C ILE A 91 16.89 -14.04 -13.13
N SER A 92 16.79 -15.26 -12.66
CA SER A 92 17.08 -16.47 -13.41
C SER A 92 16.11 -17.59 -13.07
N ASP A 93 16.27 -18.73 -13.72
CA ASP A 93 15.50 -19.92 -13.41
C ASP A 93 13.97 -19.70 -13.48
N GLN A 94 13.55 -18.99 -14.56
CA GLN A 94 12.14 -18.61 -14.78
C GLN A 94 11.55 -17.86 -13.58
N ALA A 95 12.25 -16.84 -13.07
CA ALA A 95 11.85 -16.05 -11.90
C ALA A 95 11.67 -16.88 -10.60
N ARG A 96 12.43 -17.96 -10.46
CA ARG A 96 12.57 -18.68 -9.19
C ARG A 96 13.83 -18.31 -8.42
N THR A 97 14.80 -17.64 -9.05
CA THR A 97 16.04 -17.22 -8.40
C THR A 97 16.26 -15.72 -8.60
N TYR A 98 16.42 -15.02 -7.49
CA TYR A 98 16.68 -13.58 -7.42
C TYR A 98 17.98 -13.33 -6.70
N VAL A 99 18.89 -12.55 -7.30
CA VAL A 99 20.15 -12.14 -6.69
C VAL A 99 20.20 -10.62 -6.58
N PHE A 100 20.28 -10.12 -5.36
CA PHE A 100 20.34 -8.70 -5.01
C PHE A 100 21.75 -8.35 -4.55
N LYS A 101 22.32 -7.27 -5.11
CA LYS A 101 23.53 -6.63 -4.60
C LYS A 101 23.15 -5.41 -3.78
N ILE A 102 23.58 -5.35 -2.53
CA ILE A 102 23.30 -4.26 -1.60
C ILE A 102 24.39 -3.19 -1.76
N ARG A 103 23.98 -1.92 -1.78
CA ARG A 103 24.91 -0.80 -1.78
C ARG A 103 25.77 -0.80 -0.53
N LYS A 104 27.07 -0.61 -0.68
CA LYS A 104 27.98 -0.41 0.44
C LYS A 104 27.80 0.98 1.06
N GLY A 105 28.18 1.13 2.32
CA GLY A 105 28.15 2.42 3.00
C GLY A 105 26.74 2.90 3.40
N ILE A 106 25.78 1.98 3.52
CA ILE A 106 24.47 2.25 4.13
C ILE A 106 24.58 1.95 5.63
N TYR A 107 24.18 2.89 6.48
CA TYR A 107 24.28 2.74 7.94
C TYR A 107 22.93 2.89 8.61
N PHE A 108 22.71 2.11 9.67
CA PHE A 108 21.57 2.29 10.54
C PHE A 108 21.64 3.63 11.29
N ALA A 109 20.48 4.18 11.63
CA ALA A 109 20.39 5.33 12.52
C ALA A 109 21.11 5.05 13.84
N PRO A 110 21.68 6.08 14.50
CA PRO A 110 22.34 5.91 15.80
C PRO A 110 21.39 5.32 16.84
N ASP A 111 21.85 4.31 17.55
CA ASP A 111 21.13 3.69 18.67
C ASP A 111 22.12 3.27 19.77
N PRO A 112 21.74 3.34 21.06
CA PRO A 112 22.59 2.91 22.19
C PRO A 112 23.09 1.48 22.08
N VAL A 113 22.33 0.58 21.45
CA VAL A 113 22.70 -0.83 21.20
C VAL A 113 24.00 -0.95 20.42
N PHE A 114 24.29 -0.02 19.52
CA PHE A 114 25.50 0.00 18.71
C PHE A 114 26.72 0.57 19.44
N LYS A 115 26.59 0.99 20.71
CA LYS A 115 27.69 1.50 21.54
C LYS A 115 28.49 2.62 20.86
N SER A 116 27.77 3.56 20.23
CA SER A 116 28.31 4.68 19.46
C SER A 116 29.19 4.31 18.26
N LYS A 117 29.07 3.09 17.74
CA LYS A 117 29.78 2.65 16.52
C LYS A 117 28.80 2.68 15.34
N PRO A 118 29.24 3.17 14.16
CA PRO A 118 28.44 3.06 12.94
C PRO A 118 28.14 1.58 12.62
N ARG A 119 26.86 1.23 12.44
CA ARG A 119 26.41 -0.12 12.08
C ARG A 119 26.01 -0.17 10.61
N GLU A 120 26.88 -0.77 9.79
CA GLU A 120 26.64 -0.87 8.35
C GLU A 120 25.64 -1.98 8.03
N LEU A 121 24.73 -1.69 7.09
CA LEU A 121 23.77 -2.63 6.54
C LEU A 121 24.46 -3.73 5.73
N THR A 122 24.02 -4.97 5.89
CA THR A 122 24.54 -6.15 5.20
C THR A 122 23.43 -7.04 4.65
N ALA A 123 23.78 -8.04 3.85
CA ALA A 123 22.84 -9.03 3.33
C ALA A 123 22.20 -9.88 4.43
N GLU A 124 22.90 -10.08 5.55
CA GLU A 124 22.36 -10.81 6.72
C GLU A 124 21.16 -10.09 7.35
N ASP A 125 21.12 -8.75 7.34
CA ASP A 125 20.02 -7.99 7.91
C ASP A 125 18.72 -8.22 7.13
N TYR A 126 18.78 -8.32 5.80
CA TYR A 126 17.64 -8.70 4.97
C TYR A 126 17.26 -10.18 5.14
N ALA A 127 18.23 -11.08 5.22
CA ALA A 127 17.96 -12.48 5.49
C ALA A 127 17.27 -12.67 6.86
N TYR A 128 17.71 -11.93 7.87
CA TYR A 128 17.07 -11.90 9.19
C TYR A 128 15.65 -11.34 9.11
N THR A 129 15.44 -10.22 8.42
CA THR A 129 14.11 -9.61 8.23
C THR A 129 13.15 -10.59 7.54
N ILE A 130 13.56 -11.24 6.45
CA ILE A 130 12.73 -12.24 5.74
C ILE A 130 12.35 -13.40 6.65
N LYS A 131 13.26 -13.89 7.47
CA LYS A 131 12.98 -14.95 8.47
C LYS A 131 11.94 -14.50 9.48
N ARG A 132 11.96 -13.24 9.92
CA ARG A 132 11.02 -12.71 10.90
C ARG A 132 9.55 -12.77 10.44
N PHE A 133 9.27 -12.68 9.15
CA PHE A 133 7.91 -12.86 8.62
C PHE A 133 7.35 -14.27 8.88
N ARG A 134 8.22 -15.27 8.91
CA ARG A 134 7.83 -16.68 9.09
C ARG A 134 7.91 -17.15 10.54
N ASP A 135 8.37 -16.31 11.46
CA ASP A 135 8.33 -16.61 12.89
C ASP A 135 6.89 -16.47 13.41
N PRO A 136 6.26 -17.57 13.87
CA PRO A 136 4.88 -17.54 14.38
C PRO A 136 4.67 -16.56 15.55
N ALA A 137 5.73 -16.25 16.31
CA ALA A 137 5.65 -15.31 17.44
C ALA A 137 5.38 -13.86 16.97
N ASN A 138 5.79 -13.50 15.76
CA ASN A 138 5.56 -12.16 15.20
C ASN A 138 4.13 -11.97 14.67
N LYS A 139 3.40 -13.05 14.36
CA LYS A 139 2.04 -13.01 13.79
C LYS A 139 1.93 -12.04 12.61
N SER A 140 2.90 -12.11 11.70
CA SER A 140 2.98 -11.17 10.58
C SER A 140 1.74 -11.25 9.68
N PRO A 141 1.08 -10.12 9.38
CA PRO A 141 -0.05 -10.11 8.44
C PRO A 141 0.37 -10.36 6.98
N TYR A 142 1.67 -10.28 6.68
CA TYR A 142 2.27 -10.51 5.36
C TYR A 142 3.06 -11.83 5.28
N GLU A 143 2.79 -12.75 6.18
CA GLU A 143 3.47 -14.04 6.26
C GLU A 143 3.42 -14.81 4.93
N SER A 144 2.27 -14.81 4.25
CA SER A 144 2.03 -15.53 3.00
C SER A 144 2.92 -15.04 1.84
N PHE A 145 3.26 -13.75 1.80
CA PHE A 145 4.08 -13.16 0.72
C PHE A 145 5.49 -13.75 0.63
N LEU A 146 6.02 -14.20 1.75
CA LEU A 146 7.34 -14.84 1.81
C LEU A 146 7.27 -16.36 2.00
N GLY A 147 6.08 -16.95 1.95
CA GLY A 147 5.85 -18.39 2.02
C GLY A 147 6.44 -19.16 0.82
N GLY A 148 6.67 -18.48 -0.29
CA GLY A 148 7.31 -19.05 -1.48
C GLY A 148 8.81 -19.32 -1.36
N VAL A 149 9.50 -18.78 -0.33
CA VAL A 149 10.95 -18.97 -0.15
C VAL A 149 11.25 -20.44 0.21
N LEU A 150 12.10 -21.07 -0.60
CA LEU A 150 12.42 -22.49 -0.48
C LEU A 150 13.08 -22.81 0.87
N GLY A 151 12.55 -23.78 1.60
CA GLY A 151 13.08 -24.26 2.90
C GLY A 151 12.69 -23.39 4.11
N LEU A 152 11.94 -22.31 3.94
CA LEU A 152 11.56 -21.44 5.05
C LEU A 152 10.33 -21.96 5.83
N ASP A 153 9.43 -22.73 5.17
CA ASP A 153 8.30 -23.38 5.82
C ASP A 153 8.70 -24.46 6.83
N GLU A 154 9.82 -25.16 6.56
CA GLU A 154 10.34 -26.18 7.47
C GLU A 154 10.80 -25.54 8.79
N VAL A 155 11.42 -24.36 8.71
CA VAL A 155 11.81 -23.60 9.92
C VAL A 155 10.59 -23.16 10.71
N LYS A 156 9.54 -22.66 10.02
CA LYS A 156 8.27 -22.30 10.65
C LYS A 156 7.61 -23.49 11.36
N LYS A 157 7.46 -24.64 10.68
CA LYS A 157 6.85 -25.86 11.25
C LYS A 157 7.62 -26.34 12.48
N ASP A 158 8.95 -26.29 12.45
CA ASP A 158 9.76 -26.62 13.61
C ASP A 158 9.55 -25.63 14.75
N ALA A 159 9.41 -24.34 14.47
CA ALA A 159 9.10 -23.33 15.47
C ALA A 159 7.72 -23.53 16.10
N GLU A 160 6.70 -23.87 15.31
CA GLU A 160 5.36 -24.21 15.81
C GLU A 160 5.39 -25.42 16.75
N ARG A 161 6.22 -26.42 16.44
CA ARG A 161 6.39 -27.63 17.28
C ARG A 161 7.22 -27.38 18.53
N THR A 162 8.27 -26.55 18.47
CA THR A 162 9.24 -26.33 19.57
C THR A 162 8.95 -25.09 20.39
N GLY A 163 8.09 -24.18 19.92
CA GLY A 163 7.83 -22.87 20.53
C GLY A 163 8.94 -21.85 20.30
N LYS A 164 9.96 -22.15 19.47
CA LYS A 164 11.08 -21.26 19.22
C LYS A 164 11.52 -21.27 17.77
N PHE A 165 11.59 -20.09 17.13
CA PHE A 165 12.10 -19.94 15.78
C PHE A 165 13.64 -19.89 15.78
N ASP A 166 14.27 -20.73 14.93
CA ASP A 166 15.73 -20.80 14.81
C ASP A 166 16.21 -19.85 13.69
N TYR A 167 16.57 -18.63 14.07
CA TYR A 167 17.09 -17.61 13.16
C TYR A 167 18.48 -17.96 12.56
N ASP A 168 19.24 -18.84 13.20
CA ASP A 168 20.59 -19.22 12.77
C ASP A 168 20.57 -20.39 11.78
N ARG A 169 19.42 -21.08 11.67
CA ARG A 169 19.25 -22.19 10.71
C ARG A 169 19.47 -21.71 9.28
N LYS A 170 20.31 -22.44 8.55
CA LYS A 170 20.50 -22.22 7.12
C LYS A 170 19.26 -22.63 6.34
N VAL A 171 18.81 -21.73 5.46
CA VAL A 171 17.63 -21.92 4.61
C VAL A 171 18.10 -22.02 3.17
N GLU A 172 17.72 -23.08 2.46
CA GLU A 172 18.17 -23.32 1.08
C GLU A 172 17.81 -22.17 0.14
N GLY A 173 16.60 -21.63 0.27
CA GLY A 173 16.11 -20.53 -0.53
C GLY A 173 16.55 -19.14 -0.06
N LEU A 174 17.35 -19.02 1.00
CA LEU A 174 17.76 -17.72 1.53
C LEU A 174 19.25 -17.76 1.87
N GLN A 175 20.08 -17.31 0.93
CA GLN A 175 21.53 -17.45 1.01
C GLN A 175 22.22 -16.09 0.95
N VAL A 176 23.05 -15.80 1.95
CA VAL A 176 24.01 -14.71 1.94
C VAL A 176 25.28 -15.22 1.26
N LEU A 177 25.51 -14.81 0.00
CA LEU A 177 26.64 -15.26 -0.80
C LEU A 177 27.93 -14.55 -0.40
N ASP A 178 27.82 -13.29 -0.03
CA ASP A 178 28.86 -12.46 0.58
C ASP A 178 28.21 -11.34 1.41
N ARG A 179 29.02 -10.49 2.06
CA ARG A 179 28.54 -9.41 2.95
C ARG A 179 27.44 -8.53 2.32
N TYR A 180 27.40 -8.39 0.99
CA TYR A 180 26.52 -7.47 0.27
C TYR A 180 25.69 -8.17 -0.82
N THR A 181 25.71 -9.50 -0.88
CA THR A 181 24.97 -10.24 -1.90
C THR A 181 24.00 -11.22 -1.27
N LEU A 182 22.70 -10.99 -1.48
CA LEU A 182 21.61 -11.86 -1.06
C LEU A 182 21.04 -12.61 -2.26
N GLN A 183 20.95 -13.93 -2.17
CA GLN A 183 20.22 -14.77 -3.11
C GLN A 183 18.95 -15.30 -2.45
N VAL A 184 17.83 -15.14 -3.15
CA VAL A 184 16.54 -15.74 -2.77
C VAL A 184 16.12 -16.73 -3.85
N LYS A 185 15.79 -17.96 -3.44
CA LYS A 185 15.19 -18.98 -4.32
C LYS A 185 13.78 -19.29 -3.87
N LEU A 186 12.88 -19.34 -4.83
CA LEU A 186 11.47 -19.62 -4.64
C LEU A 186 11.16 -21.08 -5.03
N LYS A 187 10.14 -21.65 -4.42
CA LYS A 187 9.59 -22.97 -4.75
C LYS A 187 9.01 -22.99 -6.16
N GLU A 188 8.34 -21.89 -6.53
CA GLU A 188 7.62 -21.72 -7.78
C GLU A 188 8.01 -20.40 -8.45
N THR A 189 7.71 -20.28 -9.74
CA THR A 189 7.86 -19.04 -10.51
C THR A 189 7.01 -17.93 -9.91
N ASP A 190 7.63 -16.77 -9.64
CA ASP A 190 6.93 -15.56 -9.20
C ASP A 190 7.62 -14.31 -9.76
N TYR A 191 7.06 -13.72 -10.82
CA TYR A 191 7.58 -12.49 -11.43
C TYR A 191 7.32 -11.24 -10.58
N ASN A 192 6.43 -11.31 -9.58
CA ASN A 192 6.11 -10.20 -8.69
C ASN A 192 6.98 -10.16 -7.42
N PHE A 193 7.85 -11.14 -7.20
CA PHE A 193 8.65 -11.23 -5.97
C PHE A 193 9.50 -9.98 -5.70
N ALA A 194 10.02 -9.32 -6.75
CA ALA A 194 10.75 -8.07 -6.57
C ALA A 194 9.86 -6.91 -6.07
N HIS A 195 8.57 -6.91 -6.38
CA HIS A 195 7.58 -5.97 -5.83
C HIS A 195 7.33 -6.23 -4.34
N ILE A 196 7.32 -7.49 -3.91
CA ILE A 196 7.22 -7.84 -2.49
C ILE A 196 8.39 -7.26 -1.71
N LEU A 197 9.60 -7.30 -2.29
CA LEU A 197 10.80 -6.71 -1.68
C LEU A 197 10.92 -5.17 -1.85
N ALA A 198 9.86 -4.53 -2.33
CA ALA A 198 9.67 -3.07 -2.31
C ALA A 198 8.69 -2.62 -1.21
N LEU A 199 7.99 -3.55 -0.55
CA LEU A 199 7.09 -3.21 0.56
C LEU A 199 7.88 -2.63 1.74
N PRO A 200 7.39 -1.57 2.39
CA PRO A 200 8.02 -0.99 3.59
C PRO A 200 8.32 -2.03 4.67
N ASN A 201 7.45 -3.02 4.78
CA ASN A 201 7.54 -4.13 5.73
C ASN A 201 8.81 -4.99 5.56
N THR A 202 9.38 -5.03 4.34
CA THR A 202 10.61 -5.81 4.04
C THR A 202 11.90 -5.01 4.27
N GLY A 203 11.79 -3.78 4.77
CA GLY A 203 12.94 -2.98 5.14
C GLY A 203 13.82 -3.69 6.20
N ALA A 204 15.13 -3.57 6.04
CA ALA A 204 16.07 -4.28 6.89
C ALA A 204 16.03 -3.80 8.34
N VAL A 205 16.07 -4.74 9.28
CA VAL A 205 16.24 -4.49 10.71
C VAL A 205 17.54 -5.11 11.24
N ALA A 206 18.21 -4.44 12.17
CA ALA A 206 19.37 -5.00 12.85
C ALA A 206 18.94 -5.99 13.93
N ARG A 207 19.47 -7.22 13.87
CA ARG A 207 19.12 -8.30 14.82
C ARG A 207 19.34 -7.88 16.27
N GLU A 208 20.46 -7.24 16.55
CA GLU A 208 20.83 -6.79 17.89
C GLU A 208 19.85 -5.74 18.47
N VAL A 209 19.21 -4.92 17.61
CA VAL A 209 18.17 -3.97 18.03
C VAL A 209 16.89 -4.73 18.40
N ILE A 210 16.46 -5.66 17.54
CA ILE A 210 15.27 -6.48 17.80
C ILE A 210 15.42 -7.30 19.08
N GLU A 211 16.60 -7.87 19.32
CA GLU A 211 16.87 -8.65 20.53
C GLU A 211 16.96 -7.77 21.79
N ALA A 212 17.51 -6.56 21.68
CA ALA A 212 17.61 -5.63 22.81
C ALA A 212 16.25 -5.06 23.25
N TYR A 213 15.34 -4.84 22.30
CA TYR A 213 14.00 -4.27 22.54
C TYR A 213 12.89 -5.31 22.34
N ALA A 214 13.16 -6.58 22.61
CA ALA A 214 12.24 -7.70 22.34
C ALA A 214 10.84 -7.51 22.96
N ASP A 215 10.73 -6.83 24.11
CA ASP A 215 9.47 -6.58 24.81
C ASP A 215 8.58 -5.53 24.09
N ASP A 216 9.18 -4.57 23.36
CA ASP A 216 8.43 -3.54 22.61
C ASP A 216 9.16 -3.09 21.34
N THR A 217 9.30 -3.97 20.37
CA THR A 217 9.89 -3.65 19.07
C THR A 217 9.10 -2.59 18.29
N ASN A 218 7.81 -2.41 18.59
CA ASN A 218 6.97 -1.39 17.95
C ASN A 218 7.37 0.05 18.34
N ALA A 219 7.95 0.25 19.50
CA ALA A 219 8.35 1.58 19.98
C ALA A 219 9.81 1.94 19.67
N HIS A 220 10.59 0.97 19.17
CA HIS A 220 12.02 1.15 18.90
C HIS A 220 12.40 0.84 17.44
N PRO A 221 11.82 1.58 16.45
CA PRO A 221 12.16 1.40 15.05
C PRO A 221 13.51 2.04 14.73
N VAL A 222 14.53 1.23 14.47
CA VAL A 222 15.87 1.66 14.06
C VAL A 222 16.17 1.13 12.68
N GLY A 223 16.20 2.00 11.69
CA GLY A 223 16.39 1.65 10.29
C GLY A 223 17.52 2.42 9.62
N THR A 224 17.64 2.25 8.31
CA THR A 224 18.64 2.90 7.46
C THR A 224 18.04 4.03 6.61
N GLY A 225 16.75 4.30 6.76
CA GLY A 225 16.00 5.25 5.97
C GLY A 225 16.32 6.72 6.29
N PRO A 226 15.68 7.65 5.54
CA PRO A 226 15.97 9.08 5.66
C PRO A 226 15.54 9.71 6.97
N TYR A 227 14.68 9.06 7.75
CA TYR A 227 14.19 9.58 9.02
C TYR A 227 14.35 8.59 10.15
N MET A 228 14.30 9.09 11.38
CA MET A 228 14.26 8.33 12.63
C MET A 228 13.13 8.85 13.51
N LEU A 229 12.52 7.96 14.30
CA LEU A 229 11.49 8.30 15.27
C LEU A 229 12.11 9.00 16.47
N THR A 230 11.66 10.22 16.81
CA THR A 230 12.15 10.97 17.97
C THR A 230 11.08 11.21 19.05
N GLU A 231 9.79 11.19 18.66
CA GLU A 231 8.69 11.26 19.61
C GLU A 231 7.52 10.40 19.12
N TRP A 232 6.93 9.62 20.03
CA TRP A 232 5.70 8.90 19.77
C TRP A 232 4.76 8.98 20.98
N LYS A 233 3.71 9.75 20.81
CA LYS A 233 2.56 9.77 21.71
C LYS A 233 1.42 9.05 21.02
N ARG A 234 1.16 7.80 21.41
CA ARG A 234 0.15 6.92 20.78
C ARG A 234 -1.18 7.65 20.57
N SER A 235 -1.75 7.51 19.37
CA SER A 235 -3.01 8.13 18.97
C SER A 235 -3.05 9.65 19.14
N ASN A 236 -1.92 10.33 19.16
CA ASN A 236 -1.84 11.78 19.34
C ASN A 236 -0.82 12.44 18.41
N LYS A 237 0.47 12.09 18.55
CA LYS A 237 1.55 12.73 17.79
C LYS A 237 2.71 11.79 17.51
N ILE A 238 3.23 11.87 16.28
CA ILE A 238 4.46 11.21 15.85
C ILE A 238 5.41 12.30 15.33
N VAL A 239 6.68 12.25 15.72
CA VAL A 239 7.71 13.14 15.22
C VAL A 239 8.84 12.33 14.63
N LEU A 240 9.15 12.63 13.37
CA LEU A 240 10.31 12.09 12.68
C LEU A 240 11.33 13.20 12.45
N GLU A 241 12.60 12.91 12.68
CA GLU A 241 13.72 13.79 12.35
C GLU A 241 14.65 13.14 11.33
N ALA A 242 15.32 13.94 10.53
CA ALA A 242 16.24 13.44 9.53
C ALA A 242 17.34 12.57 10.17
N ASN A 243 17.55 11.39 9.61
CA ASN A 243 18.56 10.45 10.06
C ASN A 243 19.97 10.94 9.68
N PRO A 244 20.86 11.26 10.66
CA PRO A 244 22.19 11.77 10.37
C PRO A 244 23.10 10.75 9.68
N SER A 245 22.76 9.46 9.74
CA SER A 245 23.50 8.38 9.05
C SER A 245 23.00 8.14 7.63
N PHE A 246 21.93 8.81 7.19
CA PHE A 246 21.39 8.59 5.86
C PHE A 246 22.31 9.16 4.77
N ARG A 247 22.60 8.37 3.74
CA ARG A 247 23.54 8.70 2.67
C ARG A 247 23.07 9.80 1.70
N GLY A 248 21.79 10.22 1.82
CA GLY A 248 21.16 11.09 0.82
C GLY A 248 20.68 10.34 -0.43
N LEU A 249 19.74 10.96 -1.12
CA LEU A 249 19.26 10.55 -2.45
C LEU A 249 19.31 11.75 -3.37
N THR A 250 20.01 11.67 -4.50
CA THR A 250 19.92 12.70 -5.53
C THR A 250 18.55 12.62 -6.19
N TRP A 251 17.79 13.70 -6.16
CA TRP A 251 16.51 13.81 -6.83
C TRP A 251 16.76 13.92 -8.34
N HIS A 252 16.45 12.86 -9.04
CA HIS A 252 16.57 12.75 -10.50
C HIS A 252 15.56 11.74 -10.99
N PHE A 253 14.52 12.21 -11.69
CA PHE A 253 13.43 11.38 -12.21
C PHE A 253 13.02 11.86 -13.59
N GLU A 254 12.65 10.91 -14.45
CA GLU A 254 12.11 11.22 -15.77
C GLU A 254 10.64 11.68 -15.67
N PRO A 255 10.22 12.65 -16.48
CA PRO A 255 8.83 13.10 -16.47
C PRO A 255 7.88 12.01 -16.94
N SER A 256 6.74 11.90 -16.29
CA SER A 256 5.63 11.10 -16.79
C SER A 256 4.77 11.92 -17.80
N ALA A 257 3.62 11.38 -18.18
CA ALA A 257 2.64 12.13 -18.98
C ALA A 257 1.93 13.27 -18.22
N ASP A 258 2.16 13.43 -16.91
CA ASP A 258 1.61 14.52 -16.10
C ASP A 258 2.26 15.85 -16.48
N PRO A 259 1.49 16.87 -16.98
CA PRO A 259 2.06 18.17 -17.33
C PRO A 259 2.79 18.88 -16.18
N GLY A 260 2.39 18.63 -14.93
CA GLY A 260 3.02 19.22 -13.74
C GLY A 260 4.41 18.69 -13.43
N ASP A 261 4.85 17.61 -14.07
CA ASP A 261 6.18 17.03 -13.81
C ASP A 261 7.32 17.97 -14.26
N LYS A 262 7.10 18.80 -15.29
CA LYS A 262 8.09 19.80 -15.74
C LYS A 262 8.41 20.81 -14.64
N GLU A 263 7.38 21.29 -13.93
CA GLU A 263 7.56 22.24 -12.82
C GLU A 263 8.22 21.55 -11.62
N ARG A 264 7.84 20.31 -11.33
CA ARG A 264 8.45 19.51 -10.25
C ARG A 264 9.94 19.28 -10.51
N ILE A 265 10.31 18.88 -11.73
CA ILE A 265 11.71 18.70 -12.13
C ILE A 265 12.45 20.03 -12.03
N ALA A 266 11.92 21.13 -12.56
CA ALA A 266 12.56 22.44 -12.47
C ALA A 266 12.83 22.89 -11.02
N ALA A 267 11.97 22.49 -10.08
CA ALA A 267 12.09 22.85 -8.67
C ALA A 267 13.00 21.91 -7.87
N MET A 268 13.14 20.65 -8.28
CA MET A 268 13.72 19.60 -7.44
C MET A 268 14.98 18.93 -8.00
N GLU A 269 15.22 19.01 -9.31
CA GLU A 269 16.35 18.34 -9.99
C GLU A 269 17.69 18.62 -9.31
N GLY A 270 18.45 17.58 -9.05
CA GLY A 270 19.78 17.63 -8.45
C GLY A 270 19.82 17.87 -6.93
N LYS A 271 18.68 18.10 -6.27
CA LYS A 271 18.65 18.24 -4.81
C LYS A 271 18.98 16.90 -4.14
N THR A 272 19.69 16.96 -3.02
CA THR A 272 19.91 15.77 -2.16
C THR A 272 18.78 15.66 -1.16
N MET A 273 18.07 14.55 -1.17
CA MET A 273 16.93 14.28 -0.29
C MET A 273 17.35 13.49 0.96
N PRO A 274 16.62 13.64 2.09
CA PRO A 274 15.47 14.53 2.28
C PRO A 274 15.88 15.99 2.45
N GLN A 275 15.03 16.92 2.01
CA GLN A 275 15.20 18.36 2.26
C GLN A 275 14.58 18.78 3.59
N ILE A 276 13.52 18.08 4.00
CA ILE A 276 12.75 18.37 5.21
C ILE A 276 13.48 17.74 6.40
N GLY A 277 13.82 18.56 7.40
CA GLY A 277 14.55 18.11 8.58
C GLY A 277 13.66 17.49 9.67
N ARG A 278 12.37 17.86 9.70
CA ARG A 278 11.41 17.39 10.71
C ARG A 278 10.03 17.19 10.12
N VAL A 279 9.40 16.06 10.42
CA VAL A 279 8.02 15.75 10.06
C VAL A 279 7.20 15.58 11.34
N GLU A 280 6.18 16.42 11.51
CA GLU A 280 5.23 16.35 12.61
C GLU A 280 3.90 15.80 12.10
N ILE A 281 3.47 14.68 12.64
CA ILE A 281 2.25 13.99 12.27
C ILE A 281 1.29 14.05 13.45
N SER A 282 0.15 14.72 13.27
CA SER A 282 -0.91 14.80 14.26
C SER A 282 -1.99 13.75 13.95
N ILE A 283 -2.46 13.03 14.95
CA ILE A 283 -3.59 12.11 14.78
C ILE A 283 -4.88 12.93 14.94
N ILE A 284 -5.62 13.13 13.84
CA ILE A 284 -6.85 13.94 13.81
C ILE A 284 -7.95 13.11 13.14
N GLU A 285 -8.68 12.34 13.93
CA GLU A 285 -9.72 11.43 13.45
C GLU A 285 -10.97 12.17 12.95
N GLU A 286 -11.26 13.33 13.56
CA GLU A 286 -12.42 14.14 13.21
C GLU A 286 -12.14 15.02 11.98
N GLN A 287 -12.86 14.76 10.89
CA GLN A 287 -12.63 15.41 9.59
C GLN A 287 -12.83 16.93 9.64
N GLN A 288 -13.80 17.41 10.45
CA GLN A 288 -14.01 18.85 10.64
C GLN A 288 -12.80 19.52 11.30
N ALA A 289 -12.19 18.86 12.29
CA ALA A 289 -11.00 19.37 12.97
C ALA A 289 -9.81 19.45 12.01
N ALA A 290 -9.58 18.41 11.20
CA ALA A 290 -8.51 18.41 10.19
C ALA A 290 -8.72 19.51 9.12
N TRP A 291 -9.96 19.72 8.67
CA TRP A 291 -10.32 20.79 7.74
C TRP A 291 -10.03 22.18 8.32
N LEU A 292 -10.42 22.43 9.58
CA LEU A 292 -10.13 23.70 10.27
C LEU A 292 -8.64 23.90 10.51
N ALA A 293 -7.91 22.87 10.93
CA ALA A 293 -6.44 22.94 11.10
C ALA A 293 -5.74 23.31 9.79
N PHE A 294 -6.16 22.75 8.65
CA PHE A 294 -5.63 23.12 7.35
C PHE A 294 -5.97 24.58 6.98
N GLN A 295 -7.20 25.01 7.21
CA GLN A 295 -7.62 26.40 6.98
C GLN A 295 -6.84 27.40 7.83
N ASN A 296 -6.45 27.02 9.05
CA ASN A 296 -5.65 27.84 9.98
C ASN A 296 -4.14 27.77 9.72
N ASN A 297 -3.69 27.09 8.64
CA ASN A 297 -2.27 26.85 8.33
C ASN A 297 -1.52 26.02 9.41
N GLU A 298 -2.24 25.19 10.17
CA GLU A 298 -1.65 24.25 11.13
C GLU A 298 -1.19 22.95 10.46
N LEU A 299 -1.73 22.63 9.26
CA LEU A 299 -1.32 21.54 8.40
C LEU A 299 -0.81 22.08 7.05
N ASP A 300 0.25 21.47 6.53
CA ASP A 300 0.85 21.84 5.24
C ASP A 300 0.19 21.05 4.09
N ILE A 301 -0.29 19.84 4.37
CA ILE A 301 -0.99 18.95 3.44
C ILE A 301 -2.23 18.40 4.13
N LEU A 302 -3.34 18.33 3.40
CA LEU A 302 -4.60 17.74 3.85
C LEU A 302 -5.11 16.73 2.83
N TYR A 303 -5.41 15.52 3.27
CA TYR A 303 -6.25 14.60 2.51
C TYR A 303 -7.72 15.06 2.60
N LEU A 304 -8.21 15.66 1.51
CA LEU A 304 -9.57 16.17 1.46
C LEU A 304 -10.59 15.03 1.35
N ARG A 305 -11.41 14.89 2.38
CA ARG A 305 -12.47 13.88 2.42
C ARG A 305 -13.67 14.29 1.55
N GLU A 306 -14.39 13.29 1.06
CA GLU A 306 -15.51 13.47 0.12
C GLU A 306 -16.56 14.48 0.60
N GLN A 307 -16.87 14.51 1.90
CA GLN A 307 -17.86 15.43 2.46
C GLN A 307 -17.51 16.92 2.30
N PHE A 308 -16.22 17.27 2.26
CA PHE A 308 -15.76 18.65 2.06
C PHE A 308 -15.49 18.99 0.59
N ALA A 309 -15.50 18.01 -0.30
CA ALA A 309 -15.24 18.24 -1.72
C ALA A 309 -16.23 19.25 -2.36
N PRO A 310 -17.53 19.24 -2.07
CA PRO A 310 -18.45 20.24 -2.63
C PRO A 310 -18.08 21.70 -2.26
N VAL A 311 -17.49 21.91 -1.09
CA VAL A 311 -17.07 23.24 -0.60
C VAL A 311 -15.67 23.60 -1.08
N ALA A 312 -14.73 22.67 -0.95
CA ALA A 312 -13.33 22.92 -1.27
C ALA A 312 -13.03 22.86 -2.78
N LEU A 313 -13.74 21.99 -3.50
CA LEU A 313 -13.51 21.67 -4.92
C LEU A 313 -14.79 21.82 -5.78
N PRO A 314 -15.43 22.98 -5.81
CA PRO A 314 -16.55 23.20 -6.72
C PRO A 314 -16.08 22.93 -8.16
N SER A 315 -16.83 22.12 -8.91
CA SER A 315 -16.45 21.68 -10.28
C SER A 315 -15.07 21.01 -10.36
N ASN A 316 -14.65 20.32 -9.30
CA ASN A 316 -13.34 19.65 -9.18
C ASN A 316 -12.11 20.59 -9.24
N GLN A 317 -12.28 21.87 -8.96
CA GLN A 317 -11.21 22.87 -8.86
C GLN A 317 -11.18 23.50 -7.47
N VAL A 318 -10.00 23.89 -7.01
CA VAL A 318 -9.84 24.59 -5.73
C VAL A 318 -10.72 25.85 -5.74
N ASN A 319 -11.51 26.05 -4.67
CA ASN A 319 -12.38 27.22 -4.58
C ASN A 319 -11.58 28.54 -4.56
N ALA A 320 -12.26 29.67 -4.87
CA ALA A 320 -11.60 30.96 -5.04
C ALA A 320 -10.86 31.46 -3.78
N ASP A 321 -11.33 31.11 -2.57
CA ASP A 321 -10.69 31.54 -1.32
C ASP A 321 -9.38 30.80 -1.08
N LEU A 322 -9.36 29.49 -1.23
CA LEU A 322 -8.15 28.69 -1.13
C LEU A 322 -7.15 29.03 -2.24
N ALA A 323 -7.64 29.23 -3.48
CA ALA A 323 -6.80 29.62 -4.61
C ALA A 323 -6.09 30.97 -4.38
N ARG A 324 -6.78 31.98 -3.82
CA ARG A 324 -6.18 33.28 -3.44
C ARG A 324 -5.09 33.12 -2.37
N ARG A 325 -5.19 32.11 -1.53
CA ARG A 325 -4.16 31.78 -0.54
C ARG A 325 -2.99 31.01 -1.13
N GLY A 326 -3.05 30.62 -2.42
CA GLY A 326 -2.02 29.86 -3.10
C GLY A 326 -2.11 28.34 -2.85
N VAL A 327 -3.23 27.86 -2.29
CA VAL A 327 -3.47 26.43 -2.10
C VAL A 327 -3.63 25.76 -3.47
N THR A 328 -2.96 24.62 -3.65
CA THR A 328 -3.04 23.81 -4.86
C THR A 328 -3.66 22.44 -4.59
N LEU A 329 -4.11 21.76 -5.65
CA LEU A 329 -4.70 20.43 -5.61
C LEU A 329 -3.80 19.43 -6.34
N SER A 330 -3.39 18.39 -5.66
CA SER A 330 -2.90 17.17 -6.29
C SER A 330 -4.02 16.13 -6.29
N ARG A 331 -4.54 15.79 -7.47
CA ARG A 331 -5.64 14.86 -7.66
C ARG A 331 -5.20 13.68 -8.51
N THR A 332 -5.35 12.48 -7.99
CA THR A 332 -5.06 11.22 -8.69
C THR A 332 -6.10 10.17 -8.31
N THR A 333 -6.21 9.09 -9.06
CA THR A 333 -6.93 7.90 -8.60
C THR A 333 -6.07 7.13 -7.62
N ASP A 334 -6.68 6.60 -6.56
CA ASP A 334 -6.03 5.58 -5.74
C ASP A 334 -5.96 4.26 -6.53
N PRO A 335 -4.95 3.42 -6.34
CA PRO A 335 -4.94 2.07 -6.87
C PRO A 335 -5.85 1.17 -6.01
N ASP A 336 -7.13 1.51 -5.93
CA ASP A 336 -8.11 0.82 -5.12
C ASP A 336 -9.36 0.45 -5.92
N ILE A 337 -10.07 -0.55 -5.41
CA ILE A 337 -11.39 -0.93 -5.86
C ILE A 337 -12.37 -0.98 -4.70
N ASN A 338 -13.59 -0.54 -4.94
CA ASN A 338 -14.69 -0.69 -4.01
C ASN A 338 -15.77 -1.56 -4.66
N TYR A 339 -16.28 -2.51 -3.92
CA TYR A 339 -17.17 -3.53 -4.47
C TYR A 339 -18.12 -4.08 -3.42
N THR A 340 -19.24 -4.65 -3.87
CA THR A 340 -20.11 -5.50 -3.04
C THR A 340 -20.03 -6.93 -3.53
N TYR A 341 -19.77 -7.86 -2.64
CA TYR A 341 -19.72 -9.29 -2.96
C TYR A 341 -20.97 -10.03 -2.45
N ILE A 342 -21.24 -11.21 -3.01
CA ILE A 342 -22.17 -12.19 -2.48
C ILE A 342 -21.40 -13.50 -2.27
N ASN A 343 -21.44 -14.02 -1.05
CA ASN A 343 -20.78 -15.26 -0.66
C ASN A 343 -21.33 -16.44 -1.47
N THR A 344 -20.45 -17.11 -2.22
CA THR A 344 -20.82 -18.24 -3.08
C THR A 344 -21.03 -19.56 -2.34
N THR A 345 -20.68 -19.63 -1.05
CA THR A 345 -20.91 -20.79 -0.19
C THR A 345 -22.17 -20.65 0.69
N ASP A 346 -22.86 -19.50 0.62
CA ASP A 346 -24.12 -19.30 1.35
C ASP A 346 -25.16 -20.34 0.91
N PRO A 347 -25.89 -20.99 1.84
CA PRO A 347 -26.82 -22.07 1.51
C PRO A 347 -28.03 -21.62 0.66
N GLU A 348 -28.42 -20.33 0.77
CA GLU A 348 -29.58 -19.79 0.03
C GLU A 348 -29.15 -19.10 -1.27
N PHE A 349 -28.16 -18.19 -1.23
CA PHE A 349 -27.72 -17.37 -2.37
C PHE A 349 -26.51 -17.96 -3.10
N GLY A 350 -25.80 -18.88 -2.50
CA GLY A 350 -24.58 -19.47 -3.05
C GLY A 350 -24.84 -20.54 -4.13
N GLY A 351 -23.76 -21.25 -4.50
CA GLY A 351 -23.75 -22.25 -5.54
C GLY A 351 -23.74 -21.69 -6.96
N PHE A 352 -23.62 -22.60 -7.94
CA PHE A 352 -23.44 -22.26 -9.36
C PHE A 352 -24.62 -22.74 -10.24
N ALA A 353 -25.78 -23.05 -9.63
CA ALA A 353 -27.01 -23.32 -10.36
C ALA A 353 -27.49 -22.04 -11.06
N ARG A 354 -28.09 -22.20 -12.24
CA ARG A 354 -28.45 -21.06 -13.12
C ARG A 354 -29.42 -20.07 -12.45
N ASP A 355 -30.36 -20.54 -11.66
CA ASP A 355 -31.31 -19.73 -10.90
C ASP A 355 -30.60 -18.89 -9.84
N LYS A 356 -29.61 -19.46 -9.12
CA LYS A 356 -28.80 -18.74 -8.13
C LYS A 356 -27.91 -17.68 -8.76
N ILE A 357 -27.28 -17.99 -9.88
CA ILE A 357 -26.50 -17.03 -10.67
C ILE A 357 -27.40 -15.89 -11.15
N ALA A 358 -28.59 -16.20 -11.67
CA ALA A 358 -29.54 -15.20 -12.14
C ALA A 358 -30.00 -14.28 -11.00
N LEU A 359 -30.26 -14.82 -9.82
CA LEU A 359 -30.62 -14.04 -8.63
C LEU A 359 -29.52 -13.05 -8.24
N ARG A 360 -28.27 -13.52 -8.09
CA ARG A 360 -27.15 -12.64 -7.76
C ARG A 360 -26.93 -11.56 -8.80
N ARG A 361 -26.98 -11.92 -10.09
CA ARG A 361 -26.89 -10.93 -11.19
C ARG A 361 -28.04 -9.94 -11.19
N ALA A 362 -29.27 -10.36 -10.87
CA ALA A 362 -30.40 -9.44 -10.77
C ALA A 362 -30.23 -8.44 -9.65
N ILE A 363 -29.70 -8.84 -8.48
CA ILE A 363 -29.34 -7.95 -7.39
C ILE A 363 -28.32 -6.90 -7.88
N PHE A 364 -27.27 -7.29 -8.57
CA PHE A 364 -26.24 -6.38 -9.05
C PHE A 364 -26.71 -5.47 -10.20
N LEU A 365 -27.58 -5.96 -11.09
CA LEU A 365 -28.21 -5.15 -12.14
C LEU A 365 -29.16 -4.06 -11.59
N SER A 366 -29.68 -4.23 -10.37
CA SER A 366 -30.57 -3.24 -9.74
C SER A 366 -29.85 -2.02 -9.16
N PHE A 367 -28.53 -2.09 -8.96
CA PHE A 367 -27.74 -1.07 -8.30
C PHE A 367 -27.15 -0.05 -9.29
N ASP A 368 -27.44 1.24 -9.03
CA ASP A 368 -26.99 2.36 -9.87
C ASP A 368 -25.67 2.96 -9.34
N ASN A 369 -24.55 2.62 -10.00
CA ASN A 369 -23.24 3.15 -9.66
C ASN A 369 -23.15 4.67 -9.85
N ALA A 370 -23.86 5.25 -10.83
CA ALA A 370 -23.84 6.70 -11.03
C ALA A 370 -24.50 7.43 -9.84
N GLU A 371 -25.62 6.89 -9.32
CA GLU A 371 -26.25 7.39 -8.11
C GLU A 371 -25.34 7.22 -6.88
N TYR A 372 -24.69 6.08 -6.75
CA TYR A 372 -23.71 5.80 -5.68
C TYR A 372 -22.55 6.81 -5.70
N ILE A 373 -21.91 7.05 -6.84
CA ILE A 373 -20.79 8.02 -6.96
C ILE A 373 -21.28 9.43 -6.62
N ARG A 374 -22.48 9.81 -7.05
CA ARG A 374 -23.06 11.12 -6.76
C ARG A 374 -23.37 11.29 -5.28
N VAL A 375 -24.01 10.29 -4.65
CA VAL A 375 -24.54 10.39 -3.28
C VAL A 375 -23.48 10.06 -2.24
N ILE A 376 -22.79 8.93 -2.39
CA ILE A 376 -21.83 8.45 -1.38
C ILE A 376 -20.45 9.09 -1.58
N ARG A 377 -19.97 9.15 -2.83
CA ARG A 377 -18.66 9.70 -3.16
C ARG A 377 -18.64 11.20 -3.41
N LYS A 378 -19.82 11.86 -3.43
CA LYS A 378 -19.92 13.29 -3.76
C LYS A 378 -19.19 13.67 -5.06
N GLY A 379 -19.17 12.76 -6.05
CA GLY A 379 -18.45 12.93 -7.31
C GLY A 379 -16.92 12.69 -7.23
N GLN A 380 -16.42 12.16 -6.10
CA GLN A 380 -14.97 11.96 -5.88
C GLN A 380 -14.52 10.52 -6.16
N ALA A 381 -15.04 9.94 -7.24
CA ALA A 381 -14.66 8.62 -7.73
C ALA A 381 -14.96 8.49 -9.23
N ILE A 382 -14.38 7.48 -9.87
CA ILE A 382 -14.73 7.05 -11.22
C ILE A 382 -15.52 5.74 -11.14
N ASP A 383 -16.47 5.54 -12.07
CA ASP A 383 -17.19 4.28 -12.24
C ASP A 383 -16.21 3.24 -12.79
N GLU A 384 -15.92 2.21 -12.02
CA GLU A 384 -14.96 1.18 -12.39
C GLU A 384 -15.68 -0.15 -12.62
N ALA A 385 -15.53 -0.69 -13.84
CA ALA A 385 -16.11 -1.96 -14.23
C ALA A 385 -15.12 -3.13 -14.18
N TYR A 386 -13.82 -2.82 -14.02
CA TYR A 386 -12.74 -3.79 -14.07
C TYR A 386 -12.02 -3.85 -12.73
N PRO A 387 -11.64 -5.02 -12.21
CA PRO A 387 -11.10 -5.13 -10.86
C PRO A 387 -9.64 -4.72 -10.74
N ILE A 388 -8.97 -4.39 -11.84
CA ILE A 388 -7.61 -3.85 -11.83
C ILE A 388 -7.71 -2.35 -12.13
N PRO A 389 -7.48 -1.48 -11.14
CA PRO A 389 -7.73 -0.04 -11.28
C PRO A 389 -6.71 0.65 -12.20
N PRO A 390 -7.01 1.88 -12.65
CA PRO A 390 -6.08 2.67 -13.45
C PRO A 390 -4.71 2.84 -12.78
N GLY A 391 -3.64 2.75 -13.58
CA GLY A 391 -2.26 2.87 -13.09
C GLY A 391 -1.63 1.57 -12.57
N VAL A 392 -2.39 0.48 -12.53
CA VAL A 392 -1.93 -0.87 -12.17
C VAL A 392 -1.71 -1.68 -13.44
N ILE A 393 -0.63 -2.47 -13.48
CA ILE A 393 -0.31 -3.38 -14.58
C ILE A 393 -1.45 -4.37 -14.78
N GLY A 394 -1.93 -4.52 -16.02
CA GLY A 394 -3.07 -5.37 -16.34
C GLY A 394 -4.42 -4.65 -16.36
N ASN A 395 -4.49 -3.34 -16.06
CA ASN A 395 -5.71 -2.55 -16.23
C ASN A 395 -6.23 -2.60 -17.68
N ASP A 396 -7.54 -2.68 -17.84
CA ASP A 396 -8.22 -2.67 -19.16
C ASP A 396 -9.32 -1.61 -19.21
N PRO A 397 -9.03 -0.37 -19.62
CA PRO A 397 -10.01 0.71 -19.70
C PRO A 397 -11.08 0.47 -20.79
N THR A 398 -10.90 -0.53 -21.65
CA THR A 398 -11.87 -0.90 -22.67
C THR A 398 -12.89 -1.93 -22.20
N TYR A 399 -12.72 -2.46 -20.98
CA TYR A 399 -13.65 -3.44 -20.43
C TYR A 399 -15.06 -2.87 -20.30
N ARG A 400 -16.06 -3.72 -20.55
CA ARG A 400 -17.47 -3.37 -20.33
C ARG A 400 -18.11 -4.49 -19.53
N SER A 401 -18.69 -4.10 -18.39
CA SER A 401 -19.40 -5.01 -17.49
C SER A 401 -20.62 -5.64 -18.18
N ILE A 402 -20.90 -6.89 -17.84
CA ILE A 402 -22.13 -7.59 -18.25
C ILE A 402 -23.25 -7.45 -17.21
N VAL A 403 -22.98 -6.73 -16.11
CA VAL A 403 -23.96 -6.41 -15.07
C VAL A 403 -24.07 -4.87 -14.90
N PRO A 404 -24.36 -4.11 -16.00
CA PRO A 404 -24.63 -2.68 -15.91
C PRO A 404 -25.90 -2.44 -15.10
N TYR A 405 -26.18 -1.18 -14.76
CA TYR A 405 -27.47 -0.83 -14.16
C TYR A 405 -28.62 -1.08 -15.17
N ASP A 406 -29.44 -2.11 -14.91
CA ASP A 406 -30.61 -2.47 -15.71
C ASP A 406 -31.66 -3.21 -14.85
N PRO A 407 -32.48 -2.49 -14.07
CA PRO A 407 -33.51 -3.10 -13.24
C PRO A 407 -34.62 -3.79 -14.04
N GLN A 408 -34.79 -3.46 -15.33
CA GLN A 408 -35.77 -4.15 -16.20
C GLN A 408 -35.25 -5.56 -16.53
N LEU A 409 -34.00 -5.69 -16.93
CA LEU A 409 -33.37 -6.99 -17.16
C LEU A 409 -33.33 -7.82 -15.87
N ALA A 410 -33.04 -7.18 -14.73
CA ALA A 410 -33.08 -7.83 -13.42
C ALA A 410 -34.45 -8.46 -13.14
N ASN A 411 -35.55 -7.72 -13.33
CA ASN A 411 -36.90 -8.23 -13.16
C ASN A 411 -37.19 -9.41 -14.11
N LYS A 412 -36.82 -9.30 -15.41
CA LYS A 412 -37.00 -10.40 -16.39
C LYS A 412 -36.26 -11.67 -15.98
N LEU A 413 -35.03 -11.55 -15.48
CA LEU A 413 -34.25 -12.69 -14.98
C LEU A 413 -34.96 -13.38 -13.79
N LEU A 414 -35.42 -12.59 -12.82
CA LEU A 414 -36.12 -13.10 -11.66
C LEU A 414 -37.43 -13.79 -12.03
N ASP A 415 -38.22 -13.19 -12.93
CA ASP A 415 -39.47 -13.79 -13.43
C ASP A 415 -39.23 -15.11 -14.17
N TYR A 416 -38.21 -15.15 -15.03
CA TYR A 416 -37.84 -16.35 -15.81
C TYR A 416 -37.47 -17.54 -14.93
N PHE A 417 -36.79 -17.29 -13.81
CA PHE A 417 -36.36 -18.34 -12.86
C PHE A 417 -37.37 -18.59 -11.72
N GLY A 418 -38.59 -18.04 -11.80
CA GLY A 418 -39.68 -18.35 -10.88
C GLY A 418 -39.63 -17.63 -9.54
N TYR A 419 -38.86 -16.57 -9.39
CA TYR A 419 -38.89 -15.69 -8.22
C TYR A 419 -40.12 -14.79 -8.31
N SER A 420 -41.31 -15.32 -8.05
CA SER A 420 -42.59 -14.62 -8.21
C SER A 420 -42.82 -13.56 -7.12
N ARG A 421 -43.59 -12.50 -7.44
CA ARG A 421 -44.04 -11.52 -6.45
C ARG A 421 -45.25 -12.05 -5.67
N GLY A 422 -45.23 -11.87 -4.34
CA GLY A 422 -46.35 -12.08 -3.49
C GLY A 422 -47.35 -10.90 -3.52
N GLU A 423 -48.47 -11.02 -2.78
CA GLU A 423 -49.50 -9.96 -2.64
C GLU A 423 -48.91 -8.66 -2.04
N ASP A 424 -47.86 -8.76 -1.25
CA ASP A 424 -47.10 -7.66 -0.64
C ASP A 424 -46.15 -6.94 -1.61
N GLY A 425 -46.12 -7.37 -2.89
CA GLY A 425 -45.25 -6.85 -3.94
C GLY A 425 -43.78 -7.33 -3.89
N TYR A 426 -43.39 -8.06 -2.86
CA TYR A 426 -42.07 -8.60 -2.71
C TYR A 426 -41.93 -10.03 -3.27
N ARG A 427 -40.73 -10.34 -3.74
CA ARG A 427 -40.45 -11.64 -4.32
C ARG A 427 -40.29 -12.73 -3.27
N ARG A 428 -40.58 -13.95 -3.73
CA ARG A 428 -40.47 -15.17 -2.96
C ARG A 428 -39.52 -16.14 -3.70
N TRP A 429 -38.92 -17.02 -2.93
CA TRP A 429 -38.24 -18.20 -3.49
C TRP A 429 -39.23 -19.05 -4.28
N PRO A 430 -38.78 -19.87 -5.26
CA PRO A 430 -39.66 -20.79 -5.99
C PRO A 430 -40.49 -21.74 -5.09
N ASN A 431 -40.05 -21.99 -3.87
CA ASN A 431 -40.80 -22.77 -2.86
C ASN A 431 -41.85 -21.95 -2.09
N GLY A 432 -42.04 -20.67 -2.42
CA GLY A 432 -43.02 -19.78 -1.81
C GLY A 432 -42.56 -19.04 -0.54
N THR A 433 -41.38 -19.33 -0.01
CA THR A 433 -40.84 -18.61 1.18
C THR A 433 -40.37 -17.19 0.81
N PRO A 434 -40.39 -16.22 1.75
CA PRO A 434 -39.94 -14.85 1.48
C PRO A 434 -38.47 -14.79 1.04
N LEU A 435 -38.18 -14.05 -0.03
CA LEU A 435 -36.82 -13.76 -0.49
C LEU A 435 -36.29 -12.53 0.25
N VAL A 436 -35.27 -12.71 1.08
CA VAL A 436 -34.67 -11.66 1.91
C VAL A 436 -33.16 -11.65 1.70
N TRP A 437 -32.63 -10.56 1.14
CA TRP A 437 -31.18 -10.37 1.04
C TRP A 437 -30.62 -9.83 2.35
N ARG A 438 -29.64 -10.53 2.93
CA ARG A 438 -28.95 -10.17 4.16
C ARG A 438 -27.69 -9.38 3.80
N TYR A 439 -27.54 -8.20 4.34
CA TYR A 439 -26.42 -7.32 4.06
C TYR A 439 -25.82 -6.83 5.38
N SER A 440 -24.52 -6.99 5.56
CA SER A 440 -23.81 -6.47 6.73
C SER A 440 -23.23 -5.10 6.45
N SER A 441 -23.34 -4.21 7.43
CA SER A 441 -22.74 -2.88 7.38
C SER A 441 -22.44 -2.35 8.78
N THR A 442 -21.57 -1.31 8.86
CA THR A 442 -21.24 -0.67 10.14
C THR A 442 -22.29 0.39 10.53
N PRO A 443 -22.33 0.82 11.81
CA PRO A 443 -23.26 1.88 12.25
C PRO A 443 -22.84 3.30 11.81
N SER A 444 -21.90 3.45 10.87
CA SER A 444 -21.44 4.76 10.38
C SER A 444 -22.51 5.50 9.59
N SER A 445 -22.41 6.84 9.51
CA SER A 445 -23.33 7.66 8.71
C SER A 445 -23.25 7.34 7.23
N ARG A 446 -22.02 7.10 6.72
CA ARG A 446 -21.78 6.70 5.33
C ARG A 446 -22.46 5.36 5.00
N ASP A 447 -22.34 4.38 5.88
CA ASP A 447 -22.94 3.07 5.63
C ASP A 447 -24.47 3.13 5.73
N ARG A 448 -25.04 4.03 6.52
CA ARG A 448 -26.50 4.28 6.50
C ARG A 448 -26.96 4.81 5.14
N GLU A 449 -26.25 5.80 4.56
CA GLU A 449 -26.56 6.30 3.21
C GLU A 449 -26.47 5.17 2.16
N LEU A 450 -25.49 4.28 2.30
CA LEU A 450 -25.32 3.13 1.41
C LEU A 450 -26.43 2.08 1.58
N ASP A 451 -26.84 1.80 2.81
CA ASP A 451 -27.97 0.89 3.09
C ASP A 451 -29.26 1.39 2.45
N GLU A 452 -29.54 2.70 2.55
CA GLU A 452 -30.69 3.33 1.91
C GLU A 452 -30.64 3.21 0.39
N LEU A 453 -29.46 3.33 -0.19
CA LEU A 453 -29.27 3.16 -1.63
C LEU A 453 -29.51 1.70 -2.07
N TRP A 454 -29.04 0.73 -1.28
CA TRP A 454 -29.33 -0.70 -1.51
C TRP A 454 -30.81 -1.01 -1.31
N GLN A 455 -31.45 -0.47 -0.27
CA GLN A 455 -32.90 -0.63 -0.03
C GLN A 455 -33.68 -0.17 -1.26
N LYS A 456 -33.43 1.04 -1.75
CA LYS A 456 -34.07 1.62 -2.94
C LYS A 456 -33.82 0.78 -4.21
N SER A 457 -32.61 0.25 -4.37
CA SER A 457 -32.24 -0.58 -5.51
C SER A 457 -33.00 -1.90 -5.53
N LEU A 458 -33.11 -2.56 -4.38
CA LEU A 458 -33.81 -3.83 -4.23
C LEU A 458 -35.34 -3.69 -4.31
N GLU A 459 -35.90 -2.59 -3.84
CA GLU A 459 -37.34 -2.28 -3.98
C GLU A 459 -37.77 -2.25 -5.46
N ARG A 460 -36.91 -1.71 -6.35
CA ARG A 460 -37.18 -1.70 -7.81
C ARG A 460 -37.37 -3.10 -8.41
N ILE A 461 -36.74 -4.09 -7.81
CA ILE A 461 -36.84 -5.49 -8.25
C ILE A 461 -37.65 -6.37 -7.29
N GLY A 462 -38.22 -5.80 -6.22
CA GLY A 462 -39.09 -6.48 -5.27
C GLY A 462 -38.36 -7.45 -4.33
N ILE A 463 -37.11 -7.24 -3.99
CA ILE A 463 -36.36 -8.04 -3.02
C ILE A 463 -36.33 -7.30 -1.69
N ARG A 464 -36.61 -8.01 -0.59
CA ARG A 464 -36.48 -7.44 0.77
C ARG A 464 -35.01 -7.36 1.16
N LEU A 465 -34.62 -6.22 1.75
CA LEU A 465 -33.32 -6.04 2.41
C LEU A 465 -33.48 -6.26 3.92
N ARG A 466 -32.55 -7.01 4.51
CA ARG A 466 -32.27 -7.02 5.94
C ARG A 466 -30.84 -6.57 6.16
N VAL A 467 -30.67 -5.44 6.86
CA VAL A 467 -29.34 -4.92 7.22
C VAL A 467 -28.99 -5.39 8.63
N ASP A 468 -27.89 -6.11 8.74
CA ASP A 468 -27.33 -6.55 10.01
C ASP A 468 -26.18 -5.58 10.37
N LYS A 469 -26.34 -4.77 11.45
CA LYS A 469 -25.35 -3.78 11.89
C LYS A 469 -24.32 -4.43 12.81
N ASN A 470 -23.06 -4.46 12.36
CA ASN A 470 -21.92 -5.04 13.07
C ASN A 470 -20.81 -3.99 13.23
N ARG A 471 -19.96 -4.16 14.24
CA ARG A 471 -18.69 -3.42 14.31
C ARG A 471 -17.71 -4.04 13.30
N PHE A 472 -16.87 -3.22 12.70
CA PHE A 472 -15.94 -3.66 11.66
C PHE A 472 -15.08 -4.88 12.02
N PRO A 473 -14.49 -5.01 13.24
CA PRO A 473 -13.76 -6.23 13.62
C PRO A 473 -14.62 -7.49 13.62
N GLU A 474 -15.91 -7.38 13.97
CA GLU A 474 -16.85 -8.51 13.93
C GLU A 474 -17.22 -8.88 12.50
N GLU A 475 -17.43 -7.89 11.62
CA GLU A 475 -17.63 -8.13 10.19
C GLU A 475 -16.44 -8.90 9.59
N LEU A 476 -15.20 -8.45 9.85
CA LEU A 476 -14.00 -9.13 9.36
C LEU A 476 -13.89 -10.57 9.88
N LYS A 477 -14.23 -10.81 11.15
CA LYS A 477 -14.22 -12.16 11.71
C LYS A 477 -15.23 -13.07 11.03
N GLN A 478 -16.46 -12.60 10.82
CA GLN A 478 -17.51 -13.36 10.13
C GLN A 478 -17.19 -13.57 8.64
N GLU A 479 -16.61 -12.54 7.99
CA GLU A 479 -16.14 -12.62 6.60
C GLU A 479 -15.09 -13.70 6.42
N ARG A 480 -14.05 -13.69 7.27
CA ARG A 480 -13.00 -14.73 7.28
C ARG A 480 -13.53 -16.14 7.57
N ALA A 481 -14.61 -16.24 8.32
CA ALA A 481 -15.30 -17.50 8.56
C ALA A 481 -16.28 -17.89 7.43
N CYS A 482 -16.37 -17.13 6.33
CA CYS A 482 -17.35 -17.29 5.27
C CYS A 482 -18.83 -17.29 5.76
N GLN A 483 -19.13 -16.55 6.83
CA GLN A 483 -20.46 -16.50 7.46
C GLN A 483 -21.30 -15.28 7.03
N LEU A 484 -20.66 -14.23 6.48
CA LEU A 484 -21.41 -13.11 5.90
C LEU A 484 -21.92 -13.48 4.51
N LEU A 485 -23.20 -13.19 4.24
CA LEU A 485 -23.74 -13.31 2.89
C LEU A 485 -23.18 -12.22 1.98
N SER A 486 -23.19 -10.96 2.43
CA SER A 486 -22.81 -9.82 1.60
C SER A 486 -22.45 -8.60 2.46
N ARG A 487 -21.47 -7.83 2.00
CA ARG A 487 -21.19 -6.45 2.43
C ARG A 487 -20.45 -5.70 1.32
N THR A 488 -20.33 -4.38 1.46
CA THR A 488 -19.42 -3.58 0.64
C THR A 488 -18.02 -3.57 1.26
N ALA A 489 -17.04 -3.90 0.46
CA ALA A 489 -15.63 -3.98 0.82
C ALA A 489 -14.76 -3.12 -0.12
N SER A 490 -13.50 -2.95 0.22
CA SER A 490 -12.51 -2.30 -0.64
C SER A 490 -11.18 -3.04 -0.57
N TRP A 491 -10.41 -2.94 -1.66
CA TRP A 491 -9.03 -3.41 -1.72
C TRP A 491 -8.15 -2.30 -2.26
N ILE A 492 -7.02 -2.06 -1.63
CA ILE A 492 -5.98 -1.12 -2.07
C ILE A 492 -4.77 -1.95 -2.46
N ALA A 493 -4.12 -1.62 -3.57
CA ALA A 493 -2.98 -2.37 -4.06
C ALA A 493 -1.81 -2.40 -3.05
N ASP A 494 -1.37 -3.58 -2.71
CA ASP A 494 -0.10 -3.82 -2.01
C ASP A 494 1.08 -3.62 -2.97
N TYR A 495 0.90 -3.99 -4.24
CA TYR A 495 1.85 -3.75 -5.34
C TYR A 495 1.10 -3.53 -6.67
N PRO A 496 1.69 -2.81 -7.63
CA PRO A 496 0.96 -2.30 -8.80
C PRO A 496 0.82 -3.34 -9.93
N ASP A 497 0.34 -4.54 -9.60
CA ASP A 497 0.10 -5.62 -10.56
C ASP A 497 -1.30 -6.21 -10.39
N GLY A 498 -1.91 -6.64 -11.50
CA GLY A 498 -3.24 -7.24 -11.50
C GLY A 498 -3.36 -8.53 -10.69
N ASP A 499 -2.25 -9.22 -10.43
CA ASP A 499 -2.21 -10.39 -9.53
C ASP A 499 -2.74 -10.05 -8.13
N ASP A 500 -2.41 -8.86 -7.64
CA ASP A 500 -2.83 -8.36 -6.33
C ASP A 500 -4.36 -8.21 -6.19
N PHE A 501 -5.05 -8.00 -7.30
CA PHE A 501 -6.51 -7.91 -7.35
C PHE A 501 -7.15 -9.25 -7.71
N MET A 502 -6.51 -10.06 -8.55
CA MET A 502 -7.05 -11.37 -8.92
C MET A 502 -7.01 -12.36 -7.75
N GLN A 503 -6.05 -12.27 -6.84
CA GLN A 503 -5.99 -13.13 -5.66
C GLN A 503 -7.26 -13.08 -4.79
N LEU A 504 -8.06 -12.02 -4.89
CA LEU A 504 -9.34 -11.86 -4.19
C LEU A 504 -10.41 -12.89 -4.59
N PHE A 505 -10.17 -13.64 -5.67
CA PHE A 505 -11.08 -14.66 -6.19
C PHE A 505 -10.46 -16.05 -6.19
N TYR A 506 -9.22 -16.20 -5.73
CA TYR A 506 -8.53 -17.47 -5.68
C TYR A 506 -9.12 -18.35 -4.56
N GLY A 507 -9.60 -19.55 -4.92
CA GLY A 507 -10.32 -20.42 -4.00
C GLY A 507 -9.59 -20.72 -2.68
N PRO A 508 -8.29 -21.07 -2.70
CA PRO A 508 -7.49 -21.28 -1.48
C PRO A 508 -7.37 -20.07 -0.55
N ASN A 509 -7.60 -18.83 -1.04
CA ASN A 509 -7.62 -17.61 -0.24
C ASN A 509 -8.97 -17.36 0.46
N SER A 510 -9.93 -18.27 0.36
CA SER A 510 -11.19 -18.19 1.10
C SER A 510 -10.93 -18.18 2.61
N GLY A 511 -11.52 -17.19 3.30
CA GLY A 511 -11.24 -16.96 4.72
C GLY A 511 -10.04 -16.05 4.99
N GLU A 512 -9.36 -15.60 3.94
CA GLU A 512 -8.33 -14.55 4.01
C GLU A 512 -8.78 -13.34 3.18
N ASN A 513 -8.28 -13.24 1.92
CA ASN A 513 -8.56 -12.11 1.02
C ASN A 513 -9.76 -12.37 0.09
N ASN A 514 -10.18 -13.62 -0.09
CA ASN A 514 -11.34 -13.99 -0.89
C ASN A 514 -12.62 -13.92 -0.05
N SER A 515 -13.13 -12.70 0.13
CA SER A 515 -14.32 -12.42 0.95
C SER A 515 -15.61 -13.05 0.44
N ALA A 516 -15.73 -13.28 -0.88
CA ALA A 516 -16.86 -13.96 -1.49
C ALA A 516 -16.85 -15.48 -1.28
N CYS A 517 -15.79 -16.02 -0.71
CA CYS A 517 -15.53 -17.46 -0.58
C CYS A 517 -15.75 -18.20 -1.91
N PHE A 518 -15.37 -17.52 -3.00
CA PHE A 518 -15.52 -18.02 -4.36
C PHE A 518 -14.55 -19.17 -4.62
N GLN A 519 -15.08 -20.33 -5.04
CA GLN A 519 -14.30 -21.53 -5.29
C GLN A 519 -14.73 -22.14 -6.62
N LEU A 520 -13.91 -21.99 -7.64
CA LEU A 520 -14.14 -22.54 -8.96
C LEU A 520 -12.82 -23.08 -9.54
N ALA A 521 -12.66 -24.40 -9.55
CA ALA A 521 -11.40 -25.07 -9.93
C ALA A 521 -10.88 -24.67 -11.34
N GLU A 522 -11.75 -24.32 -12.28
CA GLU A 522 -11.35 -23.82 -13.61
C GLU A 522 -10.72 -22.43 -13.49
N TRP A 523 -11.32 -21.56 -12.68
CA TRP A 523 -10.82 -20.23 -12.40
C TRP A 523 -9.44 -20.30 -11.73
N ASP A 524 -9.30 -21.13 -10.70
CA ASP A 524 -8.06 -21.31 -9.94
C ASP A 524 -6.90 -21.78 -10.84
N ARG A 525 -7.15 -22.75 -11.74
CA ARG A 525 -6.13 -23.21 -12.69
C ARG A 525 -5.70 -22.09 -13.66
N MET A 526 -6.63 -21.27 -14.12
CA MET A 526 -6.33 -20.16 -15.04
C MET A 526 -5.55 -19.05 -14.30
N TYR A 527 -5.93 -18.74 -13.07
CA TYR A 527 -5.22 -17.78 -12.23
C TYR A 527 -3.78 -18.21 -11.96
N LEU A 528 -3.54 -19.46 -11.54
CA LEU A 528 -2.19 -19.98 -11.33
C LEU A 528 -1.32 -19.90 -12.59
N LYS A 529 -1.92 -20.05 -13.79
CA LYS A 529 -1.20 -19.82 -15.03
C LYS A 529 -0.72 -18.35 -15.16
N THR A 530 -1.53 -17.36 -14.76
CA THR A 530 -1.13 -15.95 -14.82
C THR A 530 0.04 -15.63 -13.90
N LYS A 531 0.16 -16.28 -12.76
CA LYS A 531 1.28 -16.11 -11.81
C LYS A 531 2.63 -16.51 -12.39
N THR A 532 2.64 -17.44 -13.33
CA THR A 532 3.89 -17.92 -13.99
C THR A 532 4.24 -17.14 -15.25
N MET A 533 3.51 -16.05 -15.55
CA MET A 533 3.72 -15.24 -16.75
C MET A 533 4.28 -13.86 -16.40
N PRO A 534 5.26 -13.35 -17.15
CA PRO A 534 5.64 -11.95 -17.05
C PRO A 534 4.50 -11.06 -17.55
N ASP A 535 4.58 -9.76 -17.25
CA ASP A 535 3.66 -8.78 -17.84
C ASP A 535 3.66 -8.90 -19.37
N SER A 536 2.47 -9.11 -19.93
CA SER A 536 2.27 -9.34 -21.36
C SER A 536 0.82 -9.16 -21.77
N PRO A 537 0.56 -8.88 -23.07
CA PRO A 537 -0.81 -8.84 -23.60
C PRO A 537 -1.58 -10.17 -23.43
N GLU A 538 -0.87 -11.30 -23.39
CA GLU A 538 -1.50 -12.60 -23.13
C GLU A 538 -1.98 -12.71 -21.68
N ARG A 539 -1.17 -12.30 -20.72
CA ARG A 539 -1.51 -12.27 -19.30
C ARG A 539 -2.70 -11.35 -19.04
N SER A 540 -2.72 -10.16 -19.65
CA SER A 540 -3.85 -9.22 -19.56
C SER A 540 -5.14 -9.81 -20.14
N ARG A 541 -5.07 -10.57 -21.25
CA ARG A 541 -6.24 -11.29 -21.79
C ARG A 541 -6.77 -12.35 -20.82
N LEU A 542 -5.88 -13.06 -20.12
CA LEU A 542 -6.29 -14.03 -19.11
C LEU A 542 -6.97 -13.33 -17.91
N TYR A 543 -6.45 -12.21 -17.43
CA TYR A 543 -7.11 -11.41 -16.39
C TYR A 543 -8.53 -10.97 -16.82
N ARG A 544 -8.69 -10.54 -18.06
CA ARG A 544 -10.02 -10.20 -18.61
C ARG A 544 -10.96 -11.40 -18.62
N GLN A 545 -10.49 -12.60 -18.95
CA GLN A 545 -11.28 -13.83 -18.92
C GLN A 545 -11.65 -14.23 -17.50
N LEU A 546 -10.69 -14.19 -16.57
CA LEU A 546 -10.89 -14.45 -15.14
C LEU A 546 -11.97 -13.54 -14.55
N TRP A 547 -11.88 -12.24 -14.83
CA TRP A 547 -12.91 -11.29 -14.37
C TRP A 547 -14.28 -11.58 -15.00
N ARG A 548 -14.34 -11.89 -16.27
CA ARG A 548 -15.60 -12.27 -16.93
C ARG A 548 -16.27 -13.47 -16.25
N MET A 549 -15.51 -14.44 -15.79
CA MET A 549 -16.04 -15.60 -15.06
C MET A 549 -16.63 -15.18 -13.70
N VAL A 550 -16.02 -14.23 -12.99
CA VAL A 550 -16.56 -13.67 -11.74
C VAL A 550 -17.90 -12.99 -11.97
N GLU A 551 -18.00 -12.12 -12.99
CA GLU A 551 -19.25 -11.44 -13.34
C GLU A 551 -20.34 -12.39 -13.82
N VAL A 552 -19.99 -13.39 -14.67
CA VAL A 552 -20.96 -14.40 -15.17
C VAL A 552 -21.60 -15.13 -14.01
N ASN A 553 -20.82 -15.45 -12.96
CA ASN A 553 -21.31 -16.14 -11.77
C ASN A 553 -21.98 -15.22 -10.74
N GLY A 554 -22.03 -13.90 -11.00
CA GLY A 554 -22.66 -12.93 -10.09
C GLY A 554 -22.02 -12.90 -8.71
N VAL A 555 -20.69 -12.97 -8.66
CA VAL A 555 -19.94 -13.04 -7.38
C VAL A 555 -19.75 -11.67 -6.79
N LEU A 556 -19.48 -10.66 -7.63
CA LEU A 556 -19.08 -9.34 -7.21
C LEU A 556 -19.63 -8.25 -8.13
N LYS A 557 -20.05 -7.12 -7.54
CA LYS A 557 -20.39 -5.86 -8.21
C LYS A 557 -19.29 -4.85 -7.94
N MET A 558 -18.58 -4.44 -8.99
CA MET A 558 -17.67 -3.30 -8.91
C MET A 558 -18.47 -2.00 -8.78
N HIS A 559 -17.98 -1.08 -7.95
CA HIS A 559 -18.57 0.25 -7.77
C HIS A 559 -17.68 1.35 -8.31
N ASP A 560 -16.50 1.54 -7.72
CA ASP A 560 -15.66 2.69 -8.03
C ASP A 560 -14.19 2.49 -7.68
N THR A 561 -13.39 3.36 -8.28
CA THR A 561 -12.03 3.72 -7.86
C THR A 561 -12.05 5.17 -7.39
N ARG A 562 -11.50 5.44 -6.20
CA ARG A 562 -11.55 6.77 -5.57
C ARG A 562 -10.55 7.75 -6.16
N TYR A 563 -10.92 9.03 -6.14
CA TYR A 563 -9.93 10.11 -6.24
C TYR A 563 -9.30 10.38 -4.87
N ARG A 564 -7.98 10.44 -4.86
CA ARG A 564 -7.19 11.00 -3.77
C ARG A 564 -6.98 12.48 -4.04
N ASN A 565 -7.63 13.34 -3.25
CA ASN A 565 -7.52 14.79 -3.34
C ASN A 565 -6.62 15.29 -2.20
N MET A 566 -5.40 15.71 -2.54
CA MET A 566 -4.48 16.31 -1.57
C MET A 566 -4.47 17.83 -1.78
N LEU A 567 -4.92 18.58 -0.78
CA LEU A 567 -4.75 20.03 -0.74
C LEU A 567 -3.39 20.37 -0.16
N LEU A 568 -2.66 21.25 -0.85
CA LEU A 568 -1.29 21.60 -0.52
C LEU A 568 -1.20 23.11 -0.25
N GLN A 569 -0.61 23.48 0.90
CA GLN A 569 -0.28 24.86 1.17
C GLN A 569 0.85 25.34 0.23
N PRO A 570 0.99 26.67 -0.04
CA PRO A 570 1.92 27.19 -1.04
C PRO A 570 3.40 26.91 -0.75
N GLN A 571 3.77 26.60 0.49
CA GLN A 571 5.14 26.22 0.88
C GLN A 571 5.54 24.80 0.46
N VAL A 572 4.61 23.93 0.05
CA VAL A 572 4.90 22.55 -0.39
C VAL A 572 5.38 22.57 -1.83
N ILE A 573 6.62 22.10 -2.07
CA ILE A 573 7.30 22.18 -3.37
C ILE A 573 7.62 20.78 -3.88
N GLY A 574 7.26 20.48 -5.13
CA GLY A 574 7.64 19.20 -5.79
C GLY A 574 6.76 17.99 -5.41
N TYR A 575 5.68 18.20 -4.67
CA TYR A 575 4.77 17.14 -4.29
C TYR A 575 4.06 16.50 -5.49
N LYS A 576 3.99 15.16 -5.47
CA LYS A 576 3.15 14.35 -6.35
C LYS A 576 2.67 13.14 -5.59
N LYS A 577 1.34 12.95 -5.46
CA LYS A 577 0.83 11.73 -4.84
C LYS A 577 1.26 10.51 -5.64
N HIS A 578 1.97 9.58 -4.99
CA HIS A 578 2.36 8.32 -5.60
C HIS A 578 1.29 7.24 -5.34
N PRO A 579 0.98 6.37 -6.30
CA PRO A 579 -0.03 5.32 -6.09
C PRO A 579 0.38 4.28 -5.03
N ILE A 580 1.67 3.98 -4.90
CA ILE A 580 2.17 2.92 -3.99
C ILE A 580 3.00 3.50 -2.83
N LEU A 581 3.93 4.44 -3.09
CA LEU A 581 4.73 5.04 -2.02
C LEU A 581 3.84 5.78 -1.02
N LEU A 582 4.13 5.63 0.25
CA LEU A 582 3.34 6.16 1.36
C LEU A 582 3.98 7.41 1.98
N ALA A 583 5.32 7.42 2.06
CA ALA A 583 6.11 8.50 2.66
C ALA A 583 6.66 9.47 1.58
N GLU A 584 5.76 10.10 0.79
CA GLU A 584 6.17 11.01 -0.29
C GLU A 584 7.04 12.16 0.19
N PHE A 585 6.98 12.54 1.48
CA PHE A 585 7.81 13.59 2.08
C PHE A 585 9.32 13.31 2.02
N ILE A 586 9.71 12.10 1.64
CA ILE A 586 11.09 11.77 1.29
C ILE A 586 11.52 12.52 0.01
N TYR A 587 10.59 12.84 -0.90
CA TYR A 587 10.86 13.26 -2.27
C TYR A 587 10.46 14.70 -2.60
N PHE A 588 9.90 15.46 -1.67
CA PHE A 588 9.51 16.85 -1.89
C PHE A 588 10.15 17.79 -0.86
N ASP A 589 9.93 19.09 -0.99
CA ASP A 589 10.57 20.13 -0.19
C ASP A 589 9.55 21.09 0.42
N ILE A 590 9.95 21.86 1.43
CA ILE A 590 9.23 22.97 2.04
C ILE A 590 10.02 24.27 1.81
N ASP A 591 9.37 25.27 1.24
CA ASP A 591 9.86 26.63 1.11
C ASP A 591 9.28 27.51 2.22
N ASN A 592 10.04 27.68 3.31
CA ASN A 592 9.61 28.48 4.45
C ASN A 592 9.29 29.95 4.11
N SER A 593 9.85 30.50 3.01
CA SER A 593 9.57 31.86 2.59
C SER A 593 8.13 32.06 2.10
N ARG A 594 7.45 30.99 1.71
CA ARG A 594 6.04 30.99 1.28
C ARG A 594 5.06 30.66 2.41
N ARG A 595 5.56 30.35 3.61
CA ARG A 595 4.73 30.08 4.78
C ARG A 595 4.07 31.38 5.27
N ARG A 596 2.75 31.41 5.38
CA ARG A 596 1.94 32.57 5.80
C ARG A 596 1.48 32.44 7.24
#